data_2ca1bf2308ad9df46549e8f618e6c7d4
#
_entry.id   2ca1bf2308ad9df46549e8f618e6c7d4
#
_cell.length_a   1.000
_cell.length_b   1.000
_cell.length_c   1.000
_cell.angle_alpha   90.00
_cell.angle_beta   90.00
_cell.angle_gamma   90.00
#
_symmetry.space_group_name_H-M   'P 1'
#
loop_
_entity.id
_entity.type
_entity.pdbx_description
1 polymer ?
#
loop_
_entity_poly.entity_id
_entity_poly.type
_entity_poly.pdbx_seq_one_letter_code
_entity_poly.pdbx_strand_id
1 'polypeptide(L)'
;TLDNTQKFLTQVGDYTRMLASKSIDNVPITEQQHQTMMELSKYANELFQSLNGLEEQILSSKKGFSDIIATAHEAQQAGGSEASQNAFSDIEANFLNYPSLIYDGPFSDHMENIEPEMLKGMPEVSLEEAKQKALDFIGSDKVKSLEHASDGEGRIHTYGFTAVTDDENRSIYISVTKQGGYVISMLDTKNVEASDLNYEEGIRISQEFLNTKGFHNFKDSYYEVVDGIMTINFAATQDGVILYPDLIKLKIAGDTKEIIGFEARGYLTHHKQREQTVP
;
A
#
# COMPACT_ATOMS: atom_id res chain seq x y z
N THR A 1 -7.66 -12.31 -3.22
CA THR A 1 -7.96 -12.79 -1.85
C THR A 1 -6.90 -12.32 -0.86
N LEU A 2 -5.60 -12.65 -1.03
CA LEU A 2 -4.53 -12.20 -0.12
C LEU A 2 -4.40 -10.67 -0.07
N ASP A 3 -4.54 -9.99 -1.19
CA ASP A 3 -4.53 -8.52 -1.27
C ASP A 3 -5.68 -7.90 -0.48
N ASN A 4 -6.89 -8.46 -0.60
CA ASN A 4 -8.05 -8.00 0.17
C ASN A 4 -7.87 -8.26 1.68
N THR A 5 -7.29 -9.41 2.06
CA THR A 5 -6.93 -9.71 3.44
C THR A 5 -5.95 -8.70 4.00
N GLN A 6 -4.90 -8.38 3.25
CA GLN A 6 -3.91 -7.38 3.65
C GLN A 6 -4.53 -5.98 3.80
N LYS A 7 -5.36 -5.57 2.84
CA LYS A 7 -6.09 -4.29 2.93
C LYS A 7 -6.95 -4.23 4.18
N PHE A 8 -7.74 -5.28 4.44
CA PHE A 8 -8.58 -5.33 5.62
C PHE A 8 -7.78 -5.25 6.92
N LEU A 9 -6.72 -6.04 7.06
CA LEU A 9 -5.87 -6.00 8.26
C LEU A 9 -5.19 -4.63 8.45
N THR A 10 -4.79 -3.98 7.37
CA THR A 10 -4.25 -2.61 7.41
C THR A 10 -5.31 -1.63 7.91
N GLN A 11 -6.52 -1.68 7.38
CA GLN A 11 -7.64 -0.83 7.82
C GLN A 11 -7.99 -1.03 9.30
N VAL A 12 -8.04 -2.29 9.75
CA VAL A 12 -8.26 -2.61 11.17
C VAL A 12 -7.16 -2.01 12.05
N GLY A 13 -5.90 -2.16 11.63
CA GLY A 13 -4.75 -1.59 12.34
C GLY A 13 -4.83 -0.07 12.45
N ASP A 14 -5.12 0.62 11.35
CA ASP A 14 -5.21 2.07 11.30
C ASP A 14 -6.41 2.60 12.13
N TYR A 15 -7.56 1.94 12.05
CA TYR A 15 -8.72 2.29 12.86
C TYR A 15 -8.46 2.11 14.35
N THR A 16 -7.86 1.00 14.74
CA THR A 16 -7.48 0.73 16.13
C THR A 16 -6.50 1.78 16.66
N ARG A 17 -5.53 2.17 15.84
CA ARG A 17 -4.53 3.20 16.18
C ARG A 17 -5.18 4.58 16.37
N MET A 18 -6.12 4.94 15.49
CA MET A 18 -6.92 6.17 15.62
C MET A 18 -7.71 6.19 16.94
N LEU A 19 -8.35 5.08 17.32
CA LEU A 19 -9.07 4.99 18.59
C LEU A 19 -8.12 5.06 19.80
N ALA A 20 -6.94 4.44 19.70
CA ALA A 20 -5.93 4.50 20.74
C ALA A 20 -5.41 5.94 20.97
N SER A 21 -5.18 6.70 19.89
CA SER A 21 -4.77 8.11 20.03
C SER A 21 -5.85 8.96 20.69
N LYS A 22 -7.12 8.76 20.34
CA LYS A 22 -8.25 9.43 21.03
C LYS A 22 -8.27 9.13 22.53
N SER A 23 -7.99 7.88 22.92
CA SER A 23 -7.93 7.48 24.33
C SER A 23 -6.77 8.16 25.06
N ILE A 24 -5.62 8.33 24.43
CA ILE A 24 -4.46 9.05 24.99
C ILE A 24 -4.80 10.53 25.20
N ASP A 25 -5.52 11.14 24.26
CA ASP A 25 -5.91 12.55 24.31
C ASP A 25 -7.16 12.81 25.17
N ASN A 26 -7.67 11.78 25.87
CA ASN A 26 -8.92 11.83 26.63
C ASN A 26 -10.15 12.27 25.80
N VAL A 27 -10.15 12.00 24.50
CA VAL A 27 -11.31 12.25 23.62
C VAL A 27 -12.25 11.03 23.71
N PRO A 28 -13.53 11.20 24.07
CA PRO A 28 -14.45 10.08 24.19
C PRO A 28 -14.66 9.37 22.84
N ILE A 29 -14.65 8.04 22.89
CA ILE A 29 -15.02 7.18 21.75
C ILE A 29 -16.55 7.26 21.61
N THR A 30 -17.04 7.51 20.40
CA THR A 30 -18.48 7.55 20.14
C THR A 30 -19.09 6.14 20.12
N GLU A 31 -20.40 6.02 20.36
CA GLU A 31 -21.11 4.74 20.28
C GLU A 31 -20.94 4.08 18.90
N GLN A 32 -20.98 4.86 17.83
CA GLN A 32 -20.73 4.35 16.47
C GLN A 32 -19.32 3.78 16.31
N GLN A 33 -18.30 4.46 16.86
CA GLN A 33 -16.91 3.96 16.84
C GLN A 33 -16.76 2.68 17.66
N HIS A 34 -17.46 2.58 18.78
CA HIS A 34 -17.49 1.36 19.60
C HIS A 34 -18.15 0.21 18.83
N GLN A 35 -19.27 0.45 18.19
CA GLN A 35 -19.96 -0.54 17.36
C GLN A 35 -19.09 -1.03 16.20
N THR A 36 -18.45 -0.12 15.48
CA THR A 36 -17.52 -0.44 14.40
C THR A 36 -16.38 -1.33 14.89
N MET A 37 -15.79 -1.03 16.07
CA MET A 37 -14.73 -1.84 16.67
C MET A 37 -15.20 -3.27 16.97
N MET A 38 -16.42 -3.41 17.49
CA MET A 38 -17.02 -4.72 17.76
C MET A 38 -17.18 -5.54 16.47
N GLU A 39 -17.67 -4.91 15.41
CA GLU A 39 -17.86 -5.55 14.09
C GLU A 39 -16.51 -5.96 13.48
N LEU A 40 -15.52 -5.08 13.51
CA LEU A 40 -14.18 -5.40 13.04
C LEU A 40 -13.53 -6.56 13.80
N SER A 41 -13.71 -6.60 15.12
CA SER A 41 -13.21 -7.70 15.95
C SER A 41 -13.87 -9.03 15.56
N LYS A 42 -15.18 -9.02 15.26
CA LYS A 42 -15.90 -10.19 14.78
C LYS A 42 -15.34 -10.66 13.42
N TYR A 43 -15.21 -9.77 12.45
CA TYR A 43 -14.70 -10.12 11.11
C TYR A 43 -13.24 -10.57 11.14
N ALA A 44 -12.39 -9.95 11.97
CA ALA A 44 -11.02 -10.39 12.15
C ALA A 44 -10.95 -11.83 12.69
N ASN A 45 -11.85 -12.17 13.61
CA ASN A 45 -11.93 -13.53 14.14
C ASN A 45 -12.46 -14.55 13.10
N GLU A 46 -13.45 -14.17 12.31
CA GLU A 46 -13.97 -15.01 11.20
C GLU A 46 -12.88 -15.26 10.15
N LEU A 47 -12.10 -14.21 9.80
CA LEU A 47 -10.97 -14.35 8.89
C LEU A 47 -9.89 -15.27 9.45
N PHE A 48 -9.56 -15.12 10.75
CA PHE A 48 -8.60 -15.99 11.42
C PHE A 48 -9.03 -17.46 11.38
N GLN A 49 -10.30 -17.75 11.64
CA GLN A 49 -10.84 -19.12 11.56
C GLN A 49 -10.78 -19.68 10.14
N SER A 50 -11.07 -18.85 9.14
CA SER A 50 -11.01 -19.24 7.73
C SER A 50 -9.56 -19.54 7.28
N LEU A 51 -8.58 -18.74 7.73
CA LEU A 51 -7.17 -18.95 7.43
C LEU A 51 -6.64 -20.23 8.13
N ASN A 52 -7.02 -20.47 9.38
CA ASN A 52 -6.66 -21.72 10.08
C ASN A 52 -7.25 -22.95 9.38
N GLY A 53 -8.51 -22.87 8.94
CA GLY A 53 -9.13 -23.96 8.18
C GLY A 53 -8.40 -24.24 6.85
N LEU A 54 -7.92 -23.19 6.19
CA LEU A 54 -7.10 -23.31 4.98
C LEU A 54 -5.73 -23.95 5.27
N GLU A 55 -5.08 -23.54 6.37
CA GLU A 55 -3.82 -24.11 6.82
C GLU A 55 -3.95 -25.61 7.09
N GLU A 56 -5.00 -26.05 7.81
CA GLU A 56 -5.30 -27.46 8.06
C GLU A 56 -5.51 -28.24 6.75
N GLN A 57 -6.20 -27.68 5.76
CA GLN A 57 -6.39 -28.28 4.45
C GLN A 57 -5.06 -28.42 3.70
N ILE A 58 -4.19 -27.42 3.73
CA ILE A 58 -2.87 -27.46 3.14
C ILE A 58 -2.02 -28.55 3.79
N LEU A 59 -1.97 -28.59 5.11
CA LEU A 59 -1.20 -29.58 5.86
C LEU A 59 -1.71 -31.01 5.64
N SER A 60 -3.03 -31.20 5.55
CA SER A 60 -3.65 -32.51 5.34
C SER A 60 -3.47 -33.03 3.91
N SER A 61 -3.35 -32.14 2.93
CA SER A 61 -3.23 -32.51 1.51
C SER A 61 -1.89 -33.14 1.13
N LYS A 62 -0.86 -33.09 2.01
CA LYS A 62 0.53 -33.50 1.76
C LYS A 62 1.17 -32.86 0.50
N LYS A 63 0.57 -31.82 -0.02
CA LYS A 63 1.10 -31.05 -1.15
C LYS A 63 1.85 -29.83 -0.62
N GLY A 64 2.97 -29.50 -1.23
CA GLY A 64 3.67 -28.26 -0.93
C GLY A 64 2.84 -27.03 -1.34
N PHE A 65 3.06 -25.90 -0.70
CA PHE A 65 2.37 -24.65 -1.01
C PHE A 65 2.49 -24.27 -2.50
N SER A 66 3.65 -24.52 -3.10
CA SER A 66 3.91 -24.34 -4.54
C SER A 66 3.00 -25.20 -5.43
N ASP A 67 2.72 -26.45 -5.01
CA ASP A 67 1.87 -27.36 -5.78
C ASP A 67 0.40 -26.95 -5.71
N ILE A 68 -0.01 -26.35 -4.59
CA ILE A 68 -1.37 -25.82 -4.41
C ILE A 68 -1.57 -24.59 -5.28
N ILE A 69 -0.59 -23.68 -5.35
CA ILE A 69 -0.64 -22.50 -6.23
C ILE A 69 -0.66 -22.95 -7.71
N ALA A 70 0.19 -23.89 -8.11
CA ALA A 70 0.21 -24.43 -9.46
C ALA A 70 -1.12 -25.09 -9.84
N THR A 71 -1.70 -25.90 -8.92
CA THR A 71 -3.00 -26.54 -9.12
C THR A 71 -4.14 -25.51 -9.17
N ALA A 72 -4.08 -24.41 -8.41
CA ALA A 72 -5.06 -23.34 -8.48
C ALA A 72 -4.97 -22.56 -9.82
N HIS A 73 -3.77 -22.35 -10.34
CA HIS A 73 -3.57 -21.75 -11.67
C HIS A 73 -4.06 -22.65 -12.81
N GLU A 74 -3.80 -23.96 -12.73
CA GLU A 74 -4.27 -24.92 -13.71
C GLU A 74 -5.80 -25.10 -13.64
N ALA A 75 -6.40 -25.07 -12.45
CA ALA A 75 -7.85 -25.15 -12.25
C ALA A 75 -8.58 -23.92 -12.79
N GLN A 76 -7.97 -22.74 -12.73
CA GLN A 76 -8.51 -21.53 -13.35
C GLN A 76 -8.58 -21.63 -14.89
N GLN A 77 -7.69 -22.42 -15.51
CA GLN A 77 -7.70 -22.70 -16.94
C GLN A 77 -8.55 -23.91 -17.35
N ALA A 78 -8.83 -24.85 -16.45
CA ALA A 78 -9.42 -26.15 -16.76
C ALA A 78 -10.80 -26.45 -16.12
N GLY A 79 -11.37 -25.56 -15.31
CA GLY A 79 -12.74 -25.68 -14.78
C GLY A 79 -12.95 -26.82 -13.78
N GLY A 80 -11.98 -27.15 -12.93
CA GLY A 80 -12.22 -28.24 -11.99
C GLY A 80 -11.20 -28.44 -10.89
N SER A 81 -11.51 -28.04 -9.67
CA SER A 81 -11.43 -28.82 -8.43
C SER A 81 -12.12 -28.05 -7.29
N GLU A 82 -13.23 -28.57 -6.84
CA GLU A 82 -14.21 -27.87 -6.01
C GLU A 82 -13.74 -27.47 -4.59
N ALA A 83 -12.84 -28.21 -3.96
CA ALA A 83 -12.57 -28.01 -2.53
C ALA A 83 -11.67 -26.80 -2.22
N SER A 84 -10.62 -26.54 -3.01
CA SER A 84 -9.72 -25.39 -2.78
C SER A 84 -10.30 -24.08 -3.33
N GLN A 85 -11.12 -24.15 -4.39
CA GLN A 85 -11.82 -23.01 -4.94
C GLN A 85 -12.89 -22.50 -3.97
N ASN A 86 -13.59 -23.38 -3.28
CA ASN A 86 -14.63 -23.01 -2.32
C ASN A 86 -14.06 -22.22 -1.14
N ALA A 87 -12.92 -22.61 -0.56
CA ALA A 87 -12.34 -21.93 0.59
C ALA A 87 -11.87 -20.50 0.25
N PHE A 88 -11.23 -20.29 -0.89
CA PHE A 88 -10.83 -18.94 -1.34
C PHE A 88 -12.03 -18.11 -1.81
N SER A 89 -13.01 -18.74 -2.45
CA SER A 89 -14.25 -18.09 -2.88
C SER A 89 -15.10 -17.66 -1.69
N ASP A 90 -15.17 -18.47 -0.63
CA ASP A 90 -15.89 -18.13 0.59
C ASP A 90 -15.23 -16.96 1.34
N ILE A 91 -13.90 -16.94 1.41
CA ILE A 91 -13.16 -15.79 1.96
C ILE A 91 -13.43 -14.53 1.14
N GLU A 92 -13.43 -14.62 -0.18
CA GLU A 92 -13.68 -13.48 -1.09
C GLU A 92 -15.12 -12.99 -1.03
N ALA A 93 -16.10 -13.91 -0.95
CA ALA A 93 -17.51 -13.57 -0.76
C ALA A 93 -17.76 -12.88 0.60
N ASN A 94 -17.05 -13.29 1.64
CA ASN A 94 -17.14 -12.67 2.95
C ASN A 94 -16.57 -11.24 2.97
N PHE A 95 -15.53 -10.93 2.17
CA PHE A 95 -15.01 -9.57 2.06
C PHE A 95 -16.04 -8.58 1.49
N LEU A 96 -16.97 -9.02 0.65
CA LEU A 96 -18.05 -8.17 0.13
C LEU A 96 -19.06 -7.74 1.21
N ASN A 97 -19.10 -8.47 2.32
CA ASN A 97 -20.00 -8.23 3.46
C ASN A 97 -19.31 -7.46 4.61
N TYR A 98 -18.02 -7.17 4.50
CA TYR A 98 -17.34 -6.41 5.53
C TYR A 98 -17.81 -4.95 5.52
N PRO A 99 -18.02 -4.35 6.70
CA PRO A 99 -18.43 -2.96 6.76
C PRO A 99 -17.37 -2.08 6.16
N SER A 100 -17.82 -1.16 5.34
CA SER A 100 -17.03 -0.06 4.85
C SER A 100 -16.63 0.82 6.03
N LEU A 101 -15.34 0.89 6.33
CA LEU A 101 -14.82 1.68 7.44
C LEU A 101 -14.83 3.15 7.07
N ILE A 102 -15.86 3.84 7.51
CA ILE A 102 -15.93 5.31 7.44
C ILE A 102 -15.22 5.86 8.67
N TYR A 103 -13.95 6.22 8.56
CA TYR A 103 -13.28 7.03 9.56
C TYR A 103 -12.67 8.25 8.88
N ASP A 104 -12.63 9.39 9.60
CA ASP A 104 -12.06 10.65 9.10
C ASP A 104 -10.52 10.56 8.95
N GLY A 105 -10.06 9.58 8.20
CA GLY A 105 -8.65 9.36 7.92
C GLY A 105 -8.38 9.31 6.43
N PRO A 106 -7.13 9.50 6.00
CA PRO A 106 -6.75 9.53 4.58
C PRO A 106 -6.97 8.20 3.83
N PHE A 107 -7.45 7.17 4.51
CA PHE A 107 -7.70 5.83 3.98
C PHE A 107 -9.16 5.39 4.07
N SER A 108 -10.11 6.33 4.17
CA SER A 108 -11.53 5.98 4.17
C SER A 108 -12.00 5.54 2.77
N ASP A 109 -13.00 4.65 2.70
CA ASP A 109 -13.59 4.16 1.44
C ASP A 109 -14.17 5.27 0.56
N HIS A 110 -14.38 6.48 1.10
CA HIS A 110 -14.69 7.66 0.29
C HIS A 110 -13.62 7.95 -0.74
N MET A 111 -12.37 7.56 -0.49
CA MET A 111 -11.25 7.73 -1.41
C MET A 111 -11.30 6.80 -2.61
N GLU A 112 -11.96 5.65 -2.48
CA GLU A 112 -12.14 4.73 -3.60
C GLU A 112 -13.08 5.30 -4.68
N ASN A 113 -13.89 6.32 -4.33
CA ASN A 113 -14.85 6.95 -5.24
C ASN A 113 -14.38 8.28 -5.84
N ILE A 114 -13.21 8.79 -5.50
CA ILE A 114 -12.68 10.06 -6.03
C ILE A 114 -11.87 9.78 -7.31
N GLU A 115 -12.20 10.46 -8.39
CA GLU A 115 -11.37 10.45 -9.60
C GLU A 115 -10.01 11.10 -9.31
N PRO A 116 -8.89 10.49 -9.78
CA PRO A 116 -7.55 11.01 -9.49
C PRO A 116 -7.36 12.40 -10.10
N GLU A 117 -7.36 13.44 -9.26
CA GLU A 117 -7.29 14.84 -9.71
C GLU A 117 -6.04 15.12 -10.53
N MET A 118 -4.88 14.59 -10.11
CA MET A 118 -3.62 14.80 -10.83
C MET A 118 -3.54 14.10 -12.20
N LEU A 119 -4.35 13.08 -12.43
CA LEU A 119 -4.29 12.31 -13.67
C LEU A 119 -5.32 12.81 -14.69
N LYS A 120 -6.25 13.67 -14.31
CA LYS A 120 -7.28 14.19 -15.21
C LYS A 120 -6.68 14.88 -16.44
N GLY A 121 -7.06 14.39 -17.61
CA GLY A 121 -6.61 14.95 -18.87
C GLY A 121 -5.15 14.68 -19.23
N MET A 122 -4.42 13.92 -18.42
CA MET A 122 -3.07 13.49 -18.76
C MET A 122 -3.08 12.46 -19.89
N PRO A 123 -2.13 12.54 -20.85
CA PRO A 123 -2.00 11.52 -21.89
C PRO A 123 -1.59 10.18 -21.29
N GLU A 124 -1.96 9.11 -21.97
CA GLU A 124 -1.42 7.79 -21.65
C GLU A 124 0.03 7.67 -22.12
N VAL A 125 0.84 7.01 -21.31
CA VAL A 125 2.21 6.64 -21.65
C VAL A 125 2.25 5.20 -22.14
N SER A 126 3.19 4.90 -23.03
CA SER A 126 3.44 3.53 -23.45
C SER A 126 4.10 2.70 -22.34
N LEU A 127 4.06 1.37 -22.49
CA LEU A 127 4.74 0.44 -21.58
C LEU A 127 6.25 0.74 -21.48
N GLU A 128 6.89 1.06 -22.61
CA GLU A 128 8.32 1.37 -22.64
C GLU A 128 8.65 2.70 -21.93
N GLU A 129 7.81 3.72 -22.11
CA GLU A 129 7.98 4.99 -21.37
C GLU A 129 7.78 4.78 -19.85
N ALA A 130 6.77 4.00 -19.48
CA ALA A 130 6.54 3.64 -18.08
C ALA A 130 7.71 2.84 -17.48
N LYS A 131 8.28 1.90 -18.25
CA LYS A 131 9.45 1.13 -17.87
C LYS A 131 10.67 2.04 -17.65
N GLN A 132 10.90 3.01 -18.52
CA GLN A 132 11.99 3.96 -18.36
C GLN A 132 11.79 4.82 -17.10
N LYS A 133 10.57 5.31 -16.85
CA LYS A 133 10.23 6.05 -15.62
C LYS A 133 10.44 5.23 -14.36
N ALA A 134 10.13 3.93 -14.39
CA ALA A 134 10.40 3.02 -13.28
C ALA A 134 11.90 2.86 -13.03
N LEU A 135 12.71 2.68 -14.08
CA LEU A 135 14.16 2.60 -13.97
C LEU A 135 14.78 3.89 -13.43
N ASP A 136 14.34 5.05 -13.92
CA ASP A 136 14.81 6.35 -13.44
C ASP A 136 14.43 6.61 -11.97
N PHE A 137 13.30 6.04 -11.55
CA PHE A 137 12.85 6.17 -10.17
C PHE A 137 13.67 5.29 -9.21
N ILE A 138 13.89 4.02 -9.55
CA ILE A 138 14.67 3.09 -8.74
C ILE A 138 16.16 3.49 -8.75
N GLY A 139 16.68 3.87 -9.91
CA GLY A 139 18.09 4.02 -10.22
C GLY A 139 18.59 2.81 -11.02
N SER A 140 19.04 3.04 -12.24
CA SER A 140 19.48 1.98 -13.16
C SER A 140 20.69 1.18 -12.66
N ASP A 141 21.49 1.77 -11.77
CA ASP A 141 22.64 1.15 -11.11
C ASP A 141 22.26 0.10 -10.07
N LYS A 142 21.01 0.10 -9.60
CA LYS A 142 20.49 -0.84 -8.59
C LYS A 142 19.83 -2.07 -9.19
N VAL A 143 19.66 -2.12 -10.51
CA VAL A 143 18.78 -3.07 -11.18
C VAL A 143 19.52 -3.83 -12.27
N LYS A 144 19.55 -5.16 -12.19
CA LYS A 144 20.05 -6.05 -13.27
C LYS A 144 19.08 -6.10 -14.45
N SER A 145 17.79 -6.25 -14.15
CA SER A 145 16.72 -6.29 -15.14
C SER A 145 15.42 -5.74 -14.56
N LEU A 146 14.59 -5.16 -15.41
CA LEU A 146 13.24 -4.73 -15.08
C LEU A 146 12.27 -5.39 -16.06
N GLU A 147 11.34 -6.17 -15.55
CA GLU A 147 10.38 -6.92 -16.34
C GLU A 147 8.97 -6.44 -16.04
N HIS A 148 8.13 -6.38 -17.09
CA HIS A 148 6.71 -6.14 -16.91
C HIS A 148 6.07 -7.38 -16.27
N ALA A 149 5.42 -7.18 -15.13
CA ALA A 149 4.83 -8.26 -14.35
C ALA A 149 3.31 -8.37 -14.58
N SER A 150 2.59 -7.25 -14.42
CA SER A 150 1.13 -7.23 -14.56
C SER A 150 0.63 -5.80 -14.70
N ASP A 151 -0.60 -5.66 -15.21
CA ASP A 151 -1.33 -4.39 -15.21
C ASP A 151 -2.26 -4.30 -14.01
N GLY A 152 -2.35 -3.13 -13.40
CA GLY A 152 -3.34 -2.83 -12.39
C GLY A 152 -4.60 -2.25 -13.03
N GLU A 153 -5.73 -2.93 -12.82
CA GLU A 153 -7.04 -2.57 -13.41
C GLU A 153 -7.94 -1.79 -12.42
N GLY A 154 -7.35 -1.24 -11.34
CA GLY A 154 -8.09 -0.39 -10.41
C GLY A 154 -8.45 0.96 -11.02
N ARG A 155 -8.99 1.91 -10.23
CA ARG A 155 -9.32 3.28 -10.69
C ARG A 155 -8.15 4.03 -11.30
N ILE A 156 -6.95 3.82 -10.77
CA ILE A 156 -5.72 4.25 -11.38
C ILE A 156 -5.15 3.05 -12.10
N HIS A 157 -5.26 3.07 -13.42
CA HIS A 157 -4.66 2.02 -14.26
C HIS A 157 -3.15 2.15 -14.22
N THR A 158 -2.46 1.05 -14.03
CA THR A 158 -1.00 1.03 -13.88
C THR A 158 -0.35 -0.07 -14.70
N TYR A 159 0.90 0.16 -15.06
CA TYR A 159 1.85 -0.89 -15.43
C TYR A 159 2.63 -1.29 -14.19
N GLY A 160 2.67 -2.58 -13.85
CA GLY A 160 3.47 -3.13 -12.78
C GLY A 160 4.73 -3.80 -13.28
N PHE A 161 5.86 -3.50 -12.65
CA PHE A 161 7.16 -4.05 -13.00
C PHE A 161 7.80 -4.72 -11.78
N THR A 162 8.61 -5.73 -12.05
CA THR A 162 9.50 -6.37 -11.07
C THR A 162 10.94 -6.16 -11.50
N ALA A 163 11.73 -5.55 -10.63
CA ALA A 163 13.15 -5.40 -10.82
C ALA A 163 13.91 -6.50 -10.06
N VAL A 164 14.84 -7.14 -10.76
CA VAL A 164 15.82 -8.05 -10.19
C VAL A 164 17.07 -7.27 -9.83
N THR A 165 17.57 -7.47 -8.61
CA THR A 165 18.79 -6.83 -8.10
C THR A 165 19.97 -7.78 -8.13
N ASP A 166 21.12 -7.35 -7.64
CA ASP A 166 22.30 -8.22 -7.47
C ASP A 166 22.13 -9.26 -6.35
N ASP A 167 21.26 -8.98 -5.39
CA ASP A 167 20.86 -9.92 -4.35
C ASP A 167 19.68 -10.76 -4.83
N GLU A 168 19.88 -12.07 -4.99
CA GLU A 168 18.86 -13.03 -5.46
C GLU A 168 17.63 -13.13 -4.54
N ASN A 169 17.76 -12.71 -3.27
CA ASN A 169 16.66 -12.70 -2.30
C ASN A 169 15.95 -11.33 -2.23
N ARG A 170 16.34 -10.36 -3.07
CA ARG A 170 15.80 -9.01 -3.09
C ARG A 170 15.16 -8.71 -4.44
N SER A 171 13.92 -8.29 -4.41
CA SER A 171 13.17 -7.81 -5.57
C SER A 171 12.57 -6.44 -5.29
N ILE A 172 12.44 -5.63 -6.32
CA ILE A 172 11.75 -4.33 -6.20
C ILE A 172 10.51 -4.37 -7.09
N TYR A 173 9.36 -4.18 -6.49
CA TYR A 173 8.08 -4.05 -7.18
C TYR A 173 7.77 -2.57 -7.34
N ILE A 174 7.47 -2.14 -8.56
CA ILE A 174 7.15 -0.74 -8.85
C ILE A 174 5.97 -0.64 -9.79
N SER A 175 5.07 0.28 -9.52
CA SER A 175 3.90 0.53 -10.36
C SER A 175 3.91 1.96 -10.88
N VAL A 176 3.63 2.11 -12.17
CA VAL A 176 3.58 3.39 -12.87
C VAL A 176 2.19 3.59 -13.46
N THR A 177 1.59 4.75 -13.28
CA THR A 177 0.27 5.05 -13.82
C THR A 177 0.28 5.08 -15.35
N LYS A 178 -0.74 4.48 -16.00
CA LYS A 178 -0.90 4.55 -17.46
C LYS A 178 -1.12 5.99 -17.92
N GLN A 179 -1.91 6.78 -17.19
CA GLN A 179 -2.07 8.21 -17.42
C GLN A 179 -0.97 9.00 -16.72
N GLY A 180 -0.27 9.85 -17.44
CA GLY A 180 0.78 10.74 -16.96
C GLY A 180 2.11 10.06 -16.64
N GLY A 181 2.12 8.72 -16.43
CA GLY A 181 3.35 7.97 -16.14
C GLY A 181 4.00 8.33 -14.81
N TYR A 182 3.21 8.49 -13.77
CA TYR A 182 3.69 8.73 -12.41
C TYR A 182 3.97 7.40 -11.69
N VAL A 183 5.06 7.33 -10.95
CA VAL A 183 5.24 6.23 -10.00
C VAL A 183 4.23 6.39 -8.88
N ILE A 184 3.36 5.40 -8.71
CA ILE A 184 2.34 5.39 -7.68
C ILE A 184 2.78 4.62 -6.44
N SER A 185 3.56 3.55 -6.64
CA SER A 185 4.09 2.75 -5.54
C SER A 185 5.40 2.08 -5.91
N MET A 186 6.25 1.88 -4.90
CA MET A 186 7.45 1.06 -4.97
C MET A 186 7.59 0.30 -3.66
N LEU A 187 7.94 -0.98 -3.73
CA LEU A 187 8.25 -1.83 -2.59
C LEU A 187 9.51 -2.64 -2.90
N ASP A 188 10.50 -2.48 -2.06
CA ASP A 188 11.73 -3.24 -2.07
C ASP A 188 11.66 -4.30 -0.96
N THR A 189 11.90 -5.57 -1.29
CA THR A 189 11.82 -6.69 -0.34
C THR A 189 13.11 -6.90 0.46
N LYS A 190 13.98 -5.88 0.50
CA LYS A 190 15.19 -5.92 1.31
C LYS A 190 14.89 -6.37 2.74
N ASN A 191 15.62 -7.36 3.22
CA ASN A 191 15.60 -7.70 4.63
C ASN A 191 16.34 -6.60 5.43
N VAL A 192 15.72 -6.09 6.47
CA VAL A 192 16.25 -5.00 7.30
C VAL A 192 16.67 -5.57 8.65
N GLU A 193 17.92 -5.30 9.03
CA GLU A 193 18.44 -5.66 10.33
C GLU A 193 18.16 -4.58 11.39
N ALA A 194 18.73 -4.73 12.58
CA ALA A 194 18.58 -3.75 13.65
C ALA A 194 19.03 -2.34 13.20
N SER A 195 18.28 -1.33 13.61
CA SER A 195 18.42 0.05 13.15
C SER A 195 18.83 1.01 14.26
N ASP A 196 19.67 1.98 13.91
CA ASP A 196 20.01 3.17 14.71
C ASP A 196 19.45 4.48 14.10
N LEU A 197 18.60 4.38 13.07
CA LEU A 197 18.04 5.53 12.38
C LEU A 197 17.13 6.34 13.30
N ASN A 198 17.50 7.58 13.55
CA ASN A 198 16.68 8.52 14.31
C ASN A 198 15.73 9.31 13.39
N TYR A 199 14.72 9.94 14.00
CA TYR A 199 13.70 10.69 13.29
C TYR A 199 14.25 11.82 12.41
N GLU A 200 15.16 12.63 12.93
CA GLU A 200 15.70 13.79 12.22
C GLU A 200 16.48 13.37 10.95
N GLU A 201 17.24 12.29 11.07
CA GLU A 201 17.94 11.71 9.92
C GLU A 201 16.96 11.11 8.91
N GLY A 202 15.92 10.41 9.38
CA GLY A 202 14.86 9.88 8.52
C GLY A 202 14.16 10.96 7.73
N ILE A 203 13.79 12.08 8.35
CA ILE A 203 13.19 13.24 7.67
C ILE A 203 14.14 13.80 6.61
N ARG A 204 15.42 14.00 6.93
CA ARG A 204 16.40 14.52 5.99
C ARG A 204 16.53 13.64 4.75
N ILE A 205 16.70 12.33 4.93
CA ILE A 205 16.80 11.35 3.84
C ILE A 205 15.54 11.38 2.97
N SER A 206 14.37 11.38 3.60
CA SER A 206 13.07 11.40 2.93
C SER A 206 12.86 12.66 2.09
N GLN A 207 13.18 13.83 2.65
CA GLN A 207 13.04 15.10 1.94
C GLN A 207 13.99 15.20 0.76
N GLU A 208 15.23 14.73 0.91
CA GLU A 208 16.19 14.66 -0.18
C GLU A 208 15.71 13.74 -1.30
N PHE A 209 15.19 12.56 -0.95
CA PHE A 209 14.59 11.64 -1.91
C PHE A 209 13.40 12.27 -2.64
N LEU A 210 12.45 12.83 -1.92
CA LEU A 210 11.27 13.48 -2.51
C LEU A 210 11.67 14.59 -3.46
N ASN A 211 12.59 15.46 -3.06
CA ASN A 211 13.08 16.55 -3.90
C ASN A 211 13.77 16.04 -5.17
N THR A 212 14.57 14.98 -5.07
CA THR A 212 15.25 14.34 -6.21
C THR A 212 14.24 13.74 -7.19
N LYS A 213 13.10 13.24 -6.69
CA LYS A 213 12.02 12.68 -7.51
C LYS A 213 10.99 13.70 -7.98
N GLY A 214 11.23 15.00 -7.72
CA GLY A 214 10.37 16.10 -8.18
C GLY A 214 9.18 16.40 -7.27
N PHE A 215 9.12 15.81 -6.09
CA PHE A 215 8.10 16.11 -5.09
C PHE A 215 8.58 17.20 -4.15
N HIS A 216 8.10 18.42 -4.36
CA HIS A 216 8.48 19.61 -3.58
C HIS A 216 7.35 20.06 -2.66
N ASN A 217 7.71 20.83 -1.61
CA ASN A 217 6.73 21.39 -0.67
C ASN A 217 5.94 20.33 0.11
N PHE A 218 6.65 19.36 0.66
CA PHE A 218 6.09 18.36 1.54
C PHE A 218 6.58 18.57 2.98
N LYS A 219 5.69 18.32 3.94
CA LYS A 219 5.98 18.34 5.37
C LYS A 219 5.59 16.99 5.97
N ASP A 220 6.45 16.48 6.84
CA ASP A 220 6.17 15.29 7.63
C ASP A 220 4.93 15.51 8.52
N SER A 221 4.07 14.52 8.58
CA SER A 221 2.82 14.57 9.34
C SER A 221 2.67 13.44 10.35
N TYR A 222 3.38 12.34 10.13
CA TYR A 222 3.36 11.17 11.01
C TYR A 222 4.58 10.30 10.73
N TYR A 223 5.10 9.61 11.75
CA TYR A 223 6.08 8.55 11.57
C TYR A 223 5.90 7.41 12.56
N GLU A 224 6.40 6.25 12.21
CA GLU A 224 6.52 5.07 13.09
C GLU A 224 7.79 4.29 12.75
N VAL A 225 8.29 3.52 13.71
CA VAL A 225 9.40 2.58 13.50
C VAL A 225 8.97 1.20 13.95
N VAL A 226 9.03 0.25 13.03
CA VAL A 226 8.68 -1.15 13.28
C VAL A 226 9.73 -2.04 12.61
N ASP A 227 10.29 -2.99 13.33
CA ASP A 227 11.26 -3.96 12.84
C ASP A 227 12.44 -3.33 12.07
N GLY A 228 12.96 -2.21 12.58
CA GLY A 228 14.07 -1.50 11.96
C GLY A 228 13.69 -0.65 10.74
N ILE A 229 12.43 -0.63 10.34
CA ILE A 229 11.91 0.16 9.23
C ILE A 229 11.22 1.40 9.77
N MET A 230 11.67 2.59 9.33
CA MET A 230 10.98 3.84 9.62
C MET A 230 10.01 4.15 8.49
N THR A 231 8.73 4.29 8.83
CA THR A 231 7.69 4.76 7.90
C THR A 231 7.36 6.21 8.22
N ILE A 232 7.38 7.09 7.22
CA ILE A 232 7.06 8.51 7.37
C ILE A 232 5.99 8.89 6.35
N ASN A 233 4.95 9.58 6.82
CA ASN A 233 3.95 10.21 5.96
C ASN A 233 4.31 11.69 5.74
N PHE A 234 4.30 12.11 4.50
CA PHE A 234 4.51 13.49 4.08
C PHE A 234 3.23 14.03 3.45
N ALA A 235 2.74 15.14 3.98
CA ALA A 235 1.61 15.87 3.41
C ALA A 235 2.13 17.03 2.54
N ALA A 236 1.51 17.23 1.37
CA ALA A 236 1.83 18.39 0.54
C ALA A 236 1.48 19.69 1.28
N THR A 237 2.20 20.75 0.96
CA THR A 237 1.92 22.09 1.50
C THR A 237 1.68 23.08 0.36
N GLN A 238 0.70 23.95 0.53
CA GLN A 238 0.40 25.05 -0.37
C GLN A 238 0.24 26.33 0.43
N ASP A 239 1.01 27.35 0.11
CA ASP A 239 0.97 28.67 0.77
C ASP A 239 1.05 28.60 2.32
N GLY A 240 1.87 27.66 2.82
CA GLY A 240 2.04 27.42 4.25
C GLY A 240 0.98 26.54 4.92
N VAL A 241 -0.05 26.12 4.19
CA VAL A 241 -1.11 25.23 4.67
C VAL A 241 -0.77 23.78 4.36
N ILE A 242 -0.92 22.89 5.34
CA ILE A 242 -0.72 21.45 5.16
C ILE A 242 -1.98 20.83 4.57
N LEU A 243 -1.82 20.12 3.46
CA LEU A 243 -2.90 19.45 2.74
C LEU A 243 -2.91 17.96 3.12
N TYR A 244 -3.50 17.62 4.26
CA TYR A 244 -3.49 16.26 4.80
C TYR A 244 -4.00 15.15 3.86
N PRO A 245 -4.97 15.36 2.94
CA PRO A 245 -5.34 14.34 1.98
C PRO A 245 -4.26 14.03 0.92
N ASP A 246 -3.35 14.97 0.70
CA ASP A 246 -2.33 14.90 -0.36
C ASP A 246 -1.06 14.24 0.18
N LEU A 247 -1.15 12.94 0.51
CA LEU A 247 -0.11 12.21 1.21
C LEU A 247 0.79 11.42 0.28
N ILE A 248 2.08 11.42 0.63
CA ILE A 248 3.09 10.45 0.17
C ILE A 248 3.62 9.73 1.41
N LYS A 249 3.76 8.40 1.32
CA LYS A 249 4.35 7.57 2.35
C LYS A 249 5.70 7.04 1.89
N LEU A 250 6.70 7.14 2.76
CA LEU A 250 8.03 6.56 2.55
C LEU A 250 8.35 5.53 3.62
N LYS A 251 9.09 4.48 3.23
CA LYS A 251 9.71 3.53 4.14
C LYS A 251 11.21 3.56 3.96
N ILE A 252 11.92 3.64 5.08
CA ILE A 252 13.37 3.70 5.13
C ILE A 252 13.88 2.48 5.88
N ALA A 253 14.82 1.75 5.27
CA ALA A 253 15.58 0.72 5.96
C ALA A 253 16.56 1.37 6.93
N GLY A 254 16.42 1.10 8.22
CA GLY A 254 17.21 1.79 9.22
C GLY A 254 18.69 1.37 9.25
N ASP A 255 19.00 0.16 8.78
CA ASP A 255 20.37 -0.37 8.68
C ASP A 255 21.19 0.31 7.58
N THR A 256 20.61 0.47 6.38
CA THR A 256 21.28 1.04 5.21
C THR A 256 20.87 2.44 4.86
N LYS A 257 19.80 2.96 5.50
CA LYS A 257 19.22 4.29 5.22
C LYS A 257 18.67 4.43 3.79
N GLU A 258 18.42 3.30 3.12
CA GLU A 258 17.81 3.27 1.79
C GLU A 258 16.30 3.45 1.88
N ILE A 259 15.72 4.12 0.88
CA ILE A 259 14.27 4.13 0.67
C ILE A 259 13.87 2.78 0.08
N ILE A 260 13.10 2.02 0.85
CA ILE A 260 12.62 0.68 0.49
C ILE A 260 11.11 0.65 0.21
N GLY A 261 10.41 1.76 0.41
CA GLY A 261 9.00 1.88 0.10
C GLY A 261 8.62 3.31 -0.25
N PHE A 262 7.74 3.42 -1.24
CA PHE A 262 7.15 4.68 -1.69
C PHE A 262 5.69 4.44 -2.04
N GLU A 263 4.80 5.32 -1.61
CA GLU A 263 3.39 5.29 -2.00
C GLU A 263 2.85 6.71 -2.12
N ALA A 264 2.33 7.04 -3.31
CA ALA A 264 1.82 8.36 -3.66
C ALA A 264 0.34 8.36 -4.08
N ARG A 265 -0.41 7.29 -3.82
CA ARG A 265 -1.82 7.19 -4.21
C ARG A 265 -2.64 8.34 -3.66
N GLY A 266 -2.47 8.69 -2.38
CA GLY A 266 -3.17 9.81 -1.76
C GLY A 266 -2.90 11.13 -2.48
N TYR A 267 -1.64 11.41 -2.77
CA TYR A 267 -1.23 12.60 -3.51
C TYR A 267 -1.83 12.64 -4.93
N LEU A 268 -1.68 11.57 -5.71
CA LEU A 268 -2.20 11.52 -7.09
C LEU A 268 -3.72 11.63 -7.15
N THR A 269 -4.42 11.14 -6.11
CA THR A 269 -5.88 11.18 -6.04
C THR A 269 -6.41 12.57 -5.69
N HIS A 270 -5.78 13.28 -4.75
CA HIS A 270 -6.37 14.48 -4.16
C HIS A 270 -5.69 15.78 -4.54
N HIS A 271 -4.41 15.72 -5.01
CA HIS A 271 -3.65 16.95 -5.20
C HIS A 271 -4.19 17.77 -6.36
N LYS A 272 -4.54 18.99 -6.06
CA LYS A 272 -4.90 20.05 -6.99
C LYS A 272 -4.59 21.40 -6.38
N GLN A 273 -4.42 22.40 -7.22
CA GLN A 273 -4.36 23.79 -6.75
C GLN A 273 -5.69 24.15 -6.05
N ARG A 274 -5.62 24.58 -4.81
CA ARG A 274 -6.77 25.02 -4.03
C ARG A 274 -6.78 26.54 -3.89
N GLU A 275 -7.97 27.14 -4.07
CA GLU A 275 -8.14 28.53 -3.72
C GLU A 275 -8.22 28.68 -2.20
N GLN A 276 -7.45 29.61 -1.65
CA GLN A 276 -7.56 29.92 -0.22
C GLN A 276 -8.86 30.70 -0.01
N THR A 277 -9.86 30.03 0.51
CA THR A 277 -11.02 30.71 1.09
C THR A 277 -10.72 31.04 2.53
N VAL A 278 -10.13 32.20 2.77
CA VAL A 278 -10.03 32.75 4.14
C VAL A 278 -11.39 33.26 4.53
N PRO A 279 -11.97 32.86 5.68
CA PRO A 279 -13.19 33.45 6.19
C PRO A 279 -12.95 34.88 6.63
#